data_de3b14cb6064c6d928ab633280de7287
#
_entry.id   de3b14cb6064c6d928ab633280de7287
#
_cell.length_a   1.000
_cell.length_b   1.000
_cell.length_c   1.000
_cell.angle_alpha   90.00
_cell.angle_beta   90.00
_cell.angle_gamma   90.00
#
_symmetry.space_group_name_H-M   'P 1'
#
loop_
_entity.id
_entity.type
_entity.pdbx_description
1 polymer ?
#
loop_
_entity_poly.entity_id
_entity_poly.type
_entity_poly.pdbx_seq_one_letter_code
_entity_poly.pdbx_strand_id
1 'polypeptide(L)'
;MLRYAIGHRNGLKGYRKASLMSELGQSRHFGRRPTTSGLPPETDILRAGRHVSKVHIPGRGGELIKGSLRSPIAPISRYRYPHGTGRMAVMTKKSEVLRRWQLVSPYLHRKQQTVWAAAEAEVIGPSGCLMLANVTGISIPTLTKWTYRLKLTGTAHAGSLVPPKGCVGSGRKLTEINNPEIEPALQQMLLEEIAGDPMGPQTWVRSSLRNLSKRLGDQGHQACTHTVARLLRKMGYSLQVAKKKQAGAQHPDRDEQFKYIAALKAQFLGENLPVISIDTKKKELIGNYRREGKIWRRQPLEVESYFASYAQCVAVPFGIYDLAKNVGYVTVGISHNTAEFAVNCLVHWWKVHGRTAYAHADRVLILADGGGGNGYNLRTWKKDLQDKLCDAFGLTVTLSHYPTGCSKWNPVEYRLFSHISMNWAGQPLRNLDVMLAFIRGTTTTTGLKVEAYLDQGIYRKGRKVTERQLKELALSAHDICPRWNYSLSSRPPG
;
A
#
# COMPACT_ATOMS: atom_id res chain seq x y z
N MET A 1 74.68 24.79 -1.65
CA MET A 1 75.58 23.94 -0.83
C MET A 1 74.82 22.65 -0.47
N LEU A 2 75.45 21.56 -0.90
CA LEU A 2 75.41 20.16 -0.45
C LEU A 2 73.99 19.50 -0.36
N ARG A 3 73.64 18.51 -1.28
CA ARG A 3 74.15 17.12 -1.44
C ARG A 3 73.83 16.25 -0.23
N TYR A 4 73.08 15.14 -0.29
CA TYR A 4 73.32 13.78 -0.79
C TYR A 4 72.03 12.98 -0.46
N ALA A 5 71.49 12.14 -1.18
CA ALA A 5 71.77 10.98 -2.04
C ALA A 5 71.24 9.68 -1.41
N ILE A 6 70.47 8.98 -2.22
CA ILE A 6 70.45 7.53 -2.51
C ILE A 6 70.26 6.51 -1.36
N GLY A 7 69.31 5.64 -1.56
CA GLY A 7 69.22 4.35 -0.91
C GLY A 7 68.06 3.44 -1.37
N HIS A 8 68.31 2.68 -2.41
CA HIS A 8 67.54 1.50 -2.84
C HIS A 8 67.49 0.46 -1.73
N ARG A 9 66.37 -0.29 -1.59
CA ARG A 9 66.30 -1.74 -1.73
C ARG A 9 64.91 -2.36 -1.41
N ASN A 10 64.35 -3.01 -2.37
CA ASN A 10 63.70 -4.31 -2.43
C ASN A 10 63.28 -4.99 -1.12
N GLY A 11 62.02 -5.43 -1.09
CA GLY A 11 61.54 -6.39 -0.11
C GLY A 11 60.20 -6.99 -0.57
N LEU A 12 60.23 -7.84 -1.57
CA LEU A 12 59.15 -8.80 -1.88
C LEU A 12 59.01 -9.78 -0.71
N LYS A 13 57.83 -9.86 -0.11
CA LYS A 13 57.42 -11.08 0.62
C LYS A 13 56.00 -11.43 0.21
N GLY A 14 55.94 -12.49 -0.58
CA GLY A 14 54.77 -13.24 -0.89
C GLY A 14 54.17 -13.92 0.34
N TYR A 15 52.84 -13.94 0.39
CA TYR A 15 52.15 -14.91 1.22
C TYR A 15 51.42 -15.90 0.31
N ARG A 16 51.82 -17.16 0.53
CA ARG A 16 51.34 -18.37 -0.11
C ARG A 16 49.85 -18.61 0.15
N LYS A 17 49.16 -19.05 -0.88
CA LYS A 17 47.94 -19.83 -0.81
C LYS A 17 48.11 -21.04 0.09
N ALA A 18 47.20 -21.25 1.01
CA ALA A 18 46.95 -22.56 1.60
C ALA A 18 45.58 -23.03 1.10
N SER A 19 45.66 -24.01 0.21
CA SER A 19 44.58 -24.86 -0.25
C SER A 19 44.28 -25.87 0.85
N LEU A 20 43.05 -26.01 1.26
CA LEU A 20 42.58 -27.22 1.97
C LEU A 20 41.31 -27.68 1.28
N MET A 21 41.51 -28.66 0.40
CA MET A 21 40.50 -29.61 -0.04
C MET A 21 40.07 -30.45 1.14
N SER A 22 38.79 -30.63 1.37
CA SER A 22 38.26 -31.86 1.95
C SER A 22 37.02 -32.26 1.19
N GLU A 23 37.22 -33.26 0.37
CA GLU A 23 36.17 -34.13 -0.14
C GLU A 23 35.37 -34.73 1.00
N LEU A 24 34.07 -34.76 0.86
CA LEU A 24 33.23 -35.89 1.22
C LEU A 24 31.92 -35.78 0.48
N GLY A 25 31.77 -36.57 -0.54
CA GLY A 25 30.54 -36.81 -1.27
C GLY A 25 29.54 -37.61 -0.42
N GLN A 26 28.30 -37.30 -0.59
CA GLN A 26 27.20 -38.25 -0.50
C GLN A 26 26.03 -37.83 -1.37
N SER A 27 25.90 -38.51 -2.47
CA SER A 27 24.72 -38.62 -3.29
C SER A 27 23.57 -39.24 -2.48
N ARG A 28 22.39 -38.60 -2.46
CA ARG A 28 21.14 -39.29 -2.14
C ARG A 28 20.12 -39.01 -3.22
N HIS A 29 19.88 -40.05 -4.00
CA HIS A 29 18.67 -40.24 -4.80
C HIS A 29 17.42 -40.05 -3.95
N PHE A 30 16.46 -39.30 -4.45
CA PHE A 30 15.08 -39.38 -3.99
C PHE A 30 14.15 -39.68 -5.16
N GLY A 31 13.50 -40.83 -4.99
CA GLY A 31 12.55 -41.44 -5.90
C GLY A 31 11.25 -40.63 -6.02
N ARG A 32 10.55 -41.02 -7.06
CA ARG A 32 9.27 -40.52 -7.58
C ARG A 32 8.10 -40.62 -6.62
N ARG A 33 7.28 -39.60 -6.64
CA ARG A 33 5.80 -39.39 -6.63
C ARG A 33 4.90 -40.39 -5.88
N PRO A 34 3.73 -39.89 -5.38
CA PRO A 34 2.55 -39.80 -6.25
C PRO A 34 1.73 -38.50 -6.12
N THR A 35 0.99 -38.28 -7.18
CA THR A 35 -0.08 -37.32 -7.43
C THR A 35 -1.28 -37.48 -6.53
N THR A 36 -1.79 -36.37 -5.97
CA THR A 36 -3.24 -36.19 -5.77
C THR A 36 -3.59 -34.71 -5.85
N SER A 37 -4.52 -34.45 -6.74
CA SER A 37 -5.23 -33.22 -6.99
C SER A 37 -6.07 -32.82 -5.77
N GLY A 38 -5.94 -31.56 -5.34
CA GLY A 38 -6.81 -30.95 -4.36
C GLY A 38 -6.72 -29.44 -4.52
N LEU A 39 -7.68 -28.86 -5.22
CA LEU A 39 -7.90 -27.43 -5.26
C LEU A 39 -8.23 -26.91 -3.87
N PRO A 40 -7.59 -25.84 -3.38
CA PRO A 40 -8.05 -25.18 -2.17
C PRO A 40 -9.22 -24.24 -2.50
N PRO A 41 -10.19 -24.07 -1.58
CA PRO A 41 -11.39 -23.27 -1.80
C PRO A 41 -11.04 -21.78 -1.89
N GLU A 42 -11.71 -21.12 -2.84
CA GLU A 42 -11.80 -19.67 -2.99
C GLU A 42 -12.38 -19.02 -1.73
N THR A 43 -11.56 -18.47 -0.87
CA THR A 43 -11.98 -17.46 0.13
C THR A 43 -10.76 -16.81 0.77
N ASP A 44 -10.03 -15.95 0.06
CA ASP A 44 -9.10 -14.99 0.70
C ASP A 44 -8.72 -13.78 -0.19
N ILE A 45 -9.68 -13.32 -1.01
CA ILE A 45 -9.54 -12.05 -1.73
C ILE A 45 -10.70 -11.14 -1.34
N LEU A 46 -10.74 -10.65 -0.12
CA LEU A 46 -11.52 -9.46 0.26
C LEU A 46 -11.20 -9.05 1.71
N ARG A 47 -10.00 -8.48 1.92
CA ARG A 47 -9.73 -7.60 3.06
C ARG A 47 -8.54 -6.67 2.76
N ALA A 48 -8.74 -5.78 1.82
CA ALA A 48 -8.04 -4.51 1.78
C ALA A 48 -9.04 -3.43 2.17
N GLY A 49 -8.81 -2.78 3.30
CA GLY A 49 -9.72 -1.84 3.92
C GLY A 49 -10.08 -0.68 3.00
N ARG A 50 -11.35 -0.45 2.85
CA ARG A 50 -11.91 0.79 2.30
C ARG A 50 -11.77 1.89 3.36
N HIS A 51 -10.80 2.74 3.24
CA HIS A 51 -10.87 4.07 3.78
C HIS A 51 -11.62 4.94 2.75
N VAL A 52 -12.90 5.11 2.99
CA VAL A 52 -13.72 6.09 2.28
C VAL A 52 -13.48 7.44 2.94
N SER A 53 -12.64 8.26 2.32
CA SER A 53 -12.56 9.69 2.65
C SER A 53 -13.80 10.36 2.10
N LYS A 54 -14.62 10.92 2.97
CA LYS A 54 -15.74 11.80 2.61
C LYS A 54 -15.18 13.04 1.92
N VAL A 55 -15.43 13.14 0.63
CA VAL A 55 -15.24 14.37 -0.13
C VAL A 55 -16.46 15.25 0.12
N HIS A 56 -16.25 16.42 0.70
CA HIS A 56 -17.25 17.46 0.86
C HIS A 56 -17.38 18.21 -0.46
N ILE A 57 -18.55 18.15 -1.08
CA ILE A 57 -18.91 18.95 -2.26
C ILE A 57 -19.71 20.16 -1.77
N PRO A 58 -19.28 21.40 -2.02
CA PRO A 58 -20.13 22.57 -1.71
C PRO A 58 -21.22 22.71 -2.74
N GLY A 59 -22.47 22.58 -2.32
CA GLY A 59 -23.65 22.82 -3.11
C GLY A 59 -23.95 24.31 -3.25
N ARG A 60 -24.42 24.68 -4.43
CA ARG A 60 -25.04 25.98 -4.74
C ARG A 60 -26.40 26.11 -4.03
N GLY A 61 -26.68 27.32 -3.57
CA GLY A 61 -27.92 27.67 -2.91
C GLY A 61 -29.17 27.53 -3.79
N GLY A 62 -30.27 27.24 -3.14
CA GLY A 62 -31.62 27.19 -3.67
C GLY A 62 -32.60 26.90 -2.56
N GLU A 63 -33.35 27.91 -2.23
CA GLU A 63 -34.63 28.07 -1.51
C GLU A 63 -35.20 26.92 -0.67
N LEU A 64 -35.51 27.31 0.55
CA LEU A 64 -36.34 26.64 1.56
C LEU A 64 -37.81 26.49 1.04
N ILE A 65 -38.20 25.23 0.78
CA ILE A 65 -39.61 24.86 0.80
C ILE A 65 -39.82 23.92 1.98
N LYS A 66 -40.47 24.43 3.01
CA LYS A 66 -41.04 23.66 4.10
C LYS A 66 -42.18 22.79 3.56
N GLY A 67 -41.91 21.52 3.32
CA GLY A 67 -42.90 20.50 3.00
C GLY A 67 -42.88 19.40 4.02
N SER A 68 -43.83 19.42 4.95
CA SER A 68 -44.14 18.35 5.89
C SER A 68 -44.61 17.12 5.11
N LEU A 69 -43.80 16.12 4.94
CA LEU A 69 -44.22 14.81 4.44
C LEU A 69 -44.65 13.93 5.62
N ARG A 70 -45.86 14.08 6.03
CA ARG A 70 -46.62 13.02 6.69
C ARG A 70 -47.08 12.06 5.57
N SER A 71 -46.54 10.89 5.51
CA SER A 71 -47.08 9.78 4.71
C SER A 71 -48.39 9.31 5.34
N PRO A 72 -49.53 9.38 4.67
CA PRO A 72 -50.73 8.77 5.16
C PRO A 72 -50.66 7.28 4.94
N ILE A 73 -50.73 6.48 6.00
CA ILE A 73 -51.11 5.09 5.94
C ILE A 73 -52.56 5.08 5.49
N ALA A 74 -52.77 4.73 4.22
CA ALA A 74 -54.09 4.52 3.68
C ALA A 74 -54.77 3.34 4.37
N PRO A 75 -56.00 3.44 4.87
CA PRO A 75 -56.72 2.33 5.40
C PRO A 75 -57.04 1.37 4.27
N ILE A 76 -56.75 0.07 4.48
CA ILE A 76 -57.11 -1.02 3.60
C ILE A 76 -58.59 -0.98 3.34
N SER A 77 -58.99 -0.49 2.17
CA SER A 77 -60.39 -0.51 1.73
C SER A 77 -60.85 -1.97 1.63
N ARG A 78 -61.97 -2.23 2.26
CA ARG A 78 -62.74 -3.48 2.21
C ARG A 78 -63.00 -3.84 0.73
N TYR A 79 -62.28 -4.82 0.20
CA TYR A 79 -62.68 -5.48 -1.03
C TYR A 79 -63.98 -6.24 -0.75
N ARG A 80 -65.09 -5.77 -1.29
CA ARG A 80 -66.36 -6.50 -1.37
C ARG A 80 -66.18 -7.64 -2.38
N TYR A 81 -66.16 -8.88 -1.90
CA TYR A 81 -66.30 -10.07 -2.76
C TYR A 81 -67.73 -10.16 -3.28
N PRO A 82 -67.94 -10.53 -4.56
CA PRO A 82 -69.28 -10.80 -5.07
C PRO A 82 -69.85 -12.06 -4.37
N HIS A 83 -71.15 -11.98 -4.02
CA HIS A 83 -71.90 -13.06 -3.44
C HIS A 83 -71.95 -14.24 -4.40
N GLY A 84 -71.17 -15.29 -4.15
CA GLY A 84 -71.30 -16.61 -4.73
C GLY A 84 -71.42 -17.60 -3.57
N THR A 85 -72.53 -18.32 -3.51
CA THR A 85 -72.85 -19.38 -2.59
C THR A 85 -71.88 -20.55 -2.72
N GLY A 86 -70.73 -20.47 -2.05
CA GLY A 86 -69.77 -21.56 -1.93
C GLY A 86 -69.39 -21.74 -0.47
N ARG A 87 -69.52 -22.93 0.06
CA ARG A 87 -69.15 -23.33 1.41
C ARG A 87 -67.83 -22.77 1.81
N MET A 88 -67.82 -21.87 2.81
CA MET A 88 -66.63 -21.36 3.46
C MET A 88 -65.91 -22.56 4.09
N ALA A 89 -64.86 -23.05 3.42
CA ALA A 89 -63.95 -24.04 3.99
C ALA A 89 -63.28 -23.40 5.20
N VAL A 90 -63.53 -23.89 6.40
CA VAL A 90 -62.85 -23.49 7.63
C VAL A 90 -61.38 -23.87 7.46
N MET A 91 -60.55 -22.89 7.15
CA MET A 91 -59.10 -23.09 7.05
C MET A 91 -58.60 -23.51 8.43
N THR A 92 -58.02 -24.70 8.52
CA THR A 92 -57.40 -25.16 9.75
C THR A 92 -56.15 -24.31 10.06
N LYS A 93 -55.81 -24.12 11.33
CA LYS A 93 -54.57 -23.41 11.75
C LYS A 93 -53.34 -23.91 10.95
N LYS A 94 -53.31 -25.20 10.60
CA LYS A 94 -52.22 -25.80 9.81
C LYS A 94 -52.18 -25.26 8.38
N SER A 95 -53.30 -25.09 7.71
CA SER A 95 -53.35 -24.55 6.33
C SER A 95 -52.99 -23.08 6.26
N GLU A 96 -53.31 -22.31 7.28
CA GLU A 96 -52.88 -20.89 7.39
C GLU A 96 -51.39 -20.75 7.59
N VAL A 97 -50.79 -21.57 8.47
CA VAL A 97 -49.33 -21.58 8.69
C VAL A 97 -48.59 -22.03 7.43
N LEU A 98 -49.09 -23.05 6.75
CA LEU A 98 -48.50 -23.51 5.48
C LEU A 98 -48.52 -22.43 4.43
N ARG A 99 -49.63 -21.70 4.28
CA ARG A 99 -49.74 -20.57 3.34
C ARG A 99 -48.75 -19.47 3.66
N ARG A 100 -48.60 -19.05 4.94
CA ARG A 100 -47.59 -18.06 5.35
C ARG A 100 -46.20 -18.55 5.08
N TRP A 101 -45.90 -19.80 5.37
CA TRP A 101 -44.61 -20.41 5.08
C TRP A 101 -44.26 -20.37 3.60
N GLN A 102 -45.17 -20.76 2.73
CA GLN A 102 -44.96 -20.74 1.27
C GLN A 102 -44.73 -19.34 0.73
N LEU A 103 -45.36 -18.31 1.31
CA LEU A 103 -45.18 -16.93 0.91
C LEU A 103 -43.83 -16.33 1.37
N VAL A 104 -43.36 -16.71 2.53
CA VAL A 104 -42.22 -16.06 3.19
C VAL A 104 -40.90 -16.83 2.99
N SER A 105 -40.96 -18.17 2.97
CA SER A 105 -39.77 -19.02 2.91
C SER A 105 -38.83 -18.77 1.73
N PRO A 106 -39.29 -18.41 0.51
CA PRO A 106 -38.40 -18.11 -0.60
C PRO A 106 -37.50 -16.87 -0.38
N TYR A 107 -37.92 -15.95 0.48
CA TYR A 107 -37.21 -14.71 0.77
C TYR A 107 -36.31 -14.80 1.99
N LEU A 108 -36.33 -15.92 2.71
CA LEU A 108 -35.57 -16.14 3.93
C LEU A 108 -34.42 -17.14 3.71
N HIS A 109 -33.22 -16.79 4.19
CA HIS A 109 -32.15 -17.77 4.26
C HIS A 109 -32.37 -18.77 5.41
N ARG A 110 -31.72 -19.95 5.36
CA ARG A 110 -31.97 -21.09 6.25
C ARG A 110 -32.08 -20.79 7.75
N LYS A 111 -31.26 -19.84 8.26
CA LYS A 111 -31.33 -19.43 9.66
C LYS A 111 -32.58 -18.60 9.97
N GLN A 112 -32.97 -17.69 9.07
CA GLN A 112 -34.19 -16.89 9.20
C GLN A 112 -35.43 -17.76 9.10
N GLN A 113 -35.44 -18.75 8.23
CA GLN A 113 -36.50 -19.77 8.14
C GLN A 113 -36.68 -20.49 9.47
N THR A 114 -35.58 -20.89 10.15
CA THR A 114 -35.64 -21.55 11.46
C THR A 114 -36.17 -20.60 12.56
N VAL A 115 -35.75 -19.32 12.56
CA VAL A 115 -36.24 -18.34 13.53
C VAL A 115 -37.72 -18.06 13.32
N TRP A 116 -38.14 -17.85 12.08
CA TRP A 116 -39.54 -17.65 11.73
C TRP A 116 -40.41 -18.82 12.18
N ALA A 117 -39.99 -20.06 11.84
CA ALA A 117 -40.73 -21.27 12.23
C ALA A 117 -40.78 -21.45 13.76
N ALA A 118 -39.72 -21.09 14.49
CA ALA A 118 -39.73 -21.17 15.94
C ALA A 118 -40.64 -20.09 16.57
N ALA A 119 -40.71 -18.90 15.98
CA ALA A 119 -41.62 -17.84 16.43
C ALA A 119 -43.08 -18.24 16.20
N GLU A 120 -43.43 -18.76 15.05
CA GLU A 120 -44.77 -19.29 14.78
C GLU A 120 -45.11 -20.47 15.72
N ALA A 121 -44.15 -21.37 16.01
CA ALA A 121 -44.33 -22.47 16.94
C ALA A 121 -44.63 -21.99 18.36
N GLU A 122 -44.01 -20.89 18.79
CA GLU A 122 -44.27 -20.25 20.09
C GLU A 122 -45.69 -19.69 20.19
N VAL A 123 -46.15 -19.02 19.14
CA VAL A 123 -47.53 -18.47 19.07
C VAL A 123 -48.58 -19.56 19.09
N ILE A 124 -48.30 -20.73 18.47
CA ILE A 124 -49.24 -21.87 18.45
C ILE A 124 -49.33 -22.58 19.81
N GLY A 125 -48.22 -22.56 20.58
CA GLY A 125 -48.17 -23.19 21.90
C GLY A 125 -47.69 -24.64 21.90
N PRO A 126 -48.18 -25.52 22.81
CA PRO A 126 -47.58 -26.83 23.09
C PRO A 126 -47.42 -27.77 21.89
N SER A 127 -48.30 -27.73 20.90
CA SER A 127 -48.22 -28.52 19.67
C SER A 127 -47.49 -27.82 18.53
N GLY A 128 -47.02 -26.56 18.74
CA GLY A 128 -46.44 -25.70 17.70
C GLY A 128 -45.20 -26.29 17.05
N CYS A 129 -44.25 -26.79 17.81
CA CYS A 129 -43.04 -27.40 17.27
C CYS A 129 -43.31 -28.60 16.37
N LEU A 130 -44.28 -29.46 16.75
CA LEU A 130 -44.68 -30.62 15.94
C LEU A 130 -45.37 -30.16 14.65
N MET A 131 -46.26 -29.18 14.73
CA MET A 131 -46.98 -28.64 13.57
C MET A 131 -46.00 -27.99 12.59
N LEU A 132 -45.07 -27.13 13.08
CA LEU A 132 -44.08 -26.44 12.25
C LEU A 132 -43.06 -27.44 11.65
N ALA A 133 -42.68 -28.49 12.36
CA ALA A 133 -41.84 -29.54 11.80
C ALA A 133 -42.48 -30.20 10.58
N ASN A 134 -43.78 -30.51 10.66
CA ASN A 134 -44.53 -31.08 9.54
C ASN A 134 -44.76 -30.12 8.38
N VAL A 135 -44.78 -28.81 8.62
CA VAL A 135 -45.02 -27.79 7.59
C VAL A 135 -43.70 -27.37 6.93
N THR A 136 -42.61 -27.22 7.68
CA THR A 136 -41.37 -26.63 7.23
C THR A 136 -40.25 -27.62 6.94
N GLY A 137 -40.38 -28.88 7.40
CA GLY A 137 -39.32 -29.90 7.35
C GLY A 137 -38.16 -29.65 8.35
N ILE A 138 -38.27 -28.67 9.24
CA ILE A 138 -37.25 -28.38 10.27
C ILE A 138 -37.47 -29.33 11.45
N SER A 139 -36.42 -30.00 11.93
CA SER A 139 -36.53 -30.98 13.01
C SER A 139 -37.04 -30.38 14.32
N ILE A 140 -37.89 -31.18 15.03
CA ILE A 140 -38.46 -30.76 16.33
C ILE A 140 -37.41 -30.34 17.35
N PRO A 141 -36.24 -31.02 17.54
CA PRO A 141 -35.21 -30.56 18.46
C PRO A 141 -34.66 -29.16 18.09
N THR A 142 -34.53 -28.87 16.79
CA THR A 142 -34.10 -27.55 16.31
C THR A 142 -35.14 -26.50 16.65
N LEU A 143 -36.42 -26.75 16.36
CA LEU A 143 -37.50 -25.83 16.69
C LEU A 143 -37.60 -25.57 18.20
N THR A 144 -37.61 -26.63 19.01
CA THR A 144 -37.68 -26.53 20.49
C THR A 144 -36.50 -25.67 21.03
N LYS A 145 -35.30 -25.90 20.52
CA LYS A 145 -34.12 -25.11 20.92
C LYS A 145 -34.28 -23.65 20.57
N TRP A 146 -34.80 -23.31 19.41
CA TRP A 146 -34.98 -21.93 18.99
C TRP A 146 -36.18 -21.26 19.66
N THR A 147 -37.29 -21.99 19.92
CA THR A 147 -38.43 -21.51 20.70
C THR A 147 -38.01 -21.13 22.12
N TYR A 148 -37.22 -22.00 22.78
CA TYR A 148 -36.69 -21.72 24.12
C TYR A 148 -35.80 -20.45 24.12
N ARG A 149 -34.99 -20.25 23.07
CA ARG A 149 -34.17 -19.03 22.93
C ARG A 149 -34.99 -17.78 22.74
N LEU A 150 -36.02 -17.83 21.93
CA LEU A 150 -36.91 -16.69 21.70
C LEU A 150 -37.61 -16.26 23.00
N LYS A 151 -38.02 -17.24 23.84
CA LYS A 151 -38.54 -16.95 25.20
C LYS A 151 -37.58 -16.23 26.09
N LEU A 152 -36.31 -16.62 26.08
CA LEU A 152 -35.27 -15.97 26.89
C LEU A 152 -34.91 -14.55 26.40
N THR A 153 -35.05 -14.29 25.11
CA THR A 153 -34.71 -12.96 24.52
C THR A 153 -35.90 -12.03 24.48
N GLY A 154 -37.13 -12.51 24.59
CA GLY A 154 -38.36 -11.73 24.47
C GLY A 154 -38.60 -10.73 25.59
N THR A 155 -37.82 -10.77 26.67
CA THR A 155 -37.98 -9.84 27.82
C THR A 155 -36.92 -8.69 27.83
N ALA A 156 -35.93 -8.69 26.97
CA ALA A 156 -34.80 -7.81 27.12
C ALA A 156 -34.56 -6.74 26.04
N HIS A 157 -34.89 -6.94 24.77
CA HIS A 157 -34.60 -5.89 23.76
C HIS A 157 -35.39 -6.07 22.46
N ALA A 158 -36.37 -5.25 22.23
CA ALA A 158 -37.13 -5.13 20.97
C ALA A 158 -36.32 -4.47 19.82
N GLY A 159 -35.00 -4.32 19.93
CA GLY A 159 -34.18 -3.55 18.98
C GLY A 159 -33.10 -4.31 18.21
N SER A 160 -32.85 -5.58 18.50
CA SER A 160 -31.81 -6.33 17.78
C SER A 160 -32.34 -7.66 17.25
N LEU A 161 -32.78 -7.65 16.01
CA LEU A 161 -33.13 -8.86 15.21
C LEU A 161 -31.92 -9.67 14.77
N VAL A 162 -30.73 -9.42 15.32
CA VAL A 162 -29.53 -10.21 15.06
C VAL A 162 -29.41 -11.24 16.17
N PRO A 163 -29.60 -12.56 15.87
CA PRO A 163 -29.32 -13.58 16.86
C PRO A 163 -27.89 -13.46 17.33
N PRO A 164 -27.60 -13.55 18.64
CA PRO A 164 -26.24 -13.40 19.16
C PRO A 164 -25.32 -14.34 18.41
N LYS A 165 -24.18 -13.81 17.91
CA LYS A 165 -23.15 -14.57 17.21
C LYS A 165 -22.70 -15.73 18.08
N GLY A 166 -23.07 -16.94 17.66
CA GLY A 166 -22.57 -18.17 18.24
C GLY A 166 -23.27 -18.60 19.54
N CYS A 167 -23.62 -19.85 19.61
CA CYS A 167 -23.98 -20.47 20.90
C CYS A 167 -22.75 -20.46 21.80
N VAL A 168 -22.81 -19.83 22.95
CA VAL A 168 -21.84 -20.04 24.02
C VAL A 168 -21.77 -21.56 24.25
N GLY A 169 -20.63 -22.17 23.88
CA GLY A 169 -20.38 -23.60 24.07
C GLY A 169 -20.57 -24.55 22.88
N SER A 170 -20.94 -24.09 21.66
CA SER A 170 -21.13 -24.99 20.49
C SER A 170 -19.97 -25.03 19.50
N GLY A 171 -18.84 -24.36 19.78
CA GLY A 171 -17.62 -24.42 18.97
C GLY A 171 -16.62 -25.48 19.49
N ARG A 172 -15.67 -25.88 18.63
CA ARG A 172 -14.52 -26.68 19.06
C ARG A 172 -13.80 -25.92 20.19
N LYS A 173 -13.60 -26.57 21.33
CA LYS A 173 -12.84 -25.99 22.44
C LYS A 173 -11.46 -25.59 21.96
N LEU A 174 -10.93 -24.50 22.51
CA LEU A 174 -9.59 -24.05 22.20
C LEU A 174 -8.58 -25.14 22.60
N THR A 175 -7.49 -25.24 21.84
CA THR A 175 -6.47 -26.28 22.05
C THR A 175 -5.89 -26.22 23.45
N GLU A 176 -5.67 -25.02 24.00
CA GLU A 176 -5.15 -24.79 25.34
C GLU A 176 -6.13 -25.19 26.46
N ILE A 177 -7.43 -25.31 26.18
CA ILE A 177 -8.39 -25.85 27.16
C ILE A 177 -8.29 -27.38 27.23
N ASN A 178 -8.02 -28.03 26.08
CA ASN A 178 -7.89 -29.48 26.00
C ASN A 178 -6.46 -29.95 26.34
N ASN A 179 -5.49 -29.10 26.17
CA ASN A 179 -4.07 -29.35 26.44
C ASN A 179 -3.49 -28.08 27.12
N PRO A 180 -3.63 -27.95 28.44
CA PRO A 180 -3.12 -26.77 29.20
C PRO A 180 -1.61 -26.59 29.11
N GLU A 181 -0.85 -27.66 28.94
CA GLU A 181 0.61 -27.64 28.89
C GLU A 181 1.18 -27.07 27.58
N ILE A 182 0.35 -26.86 26.54
CA ILE A 182 0.81 -26.39 25.24
C ILE A 182 1.36 -24.94 25.29
N GLU A 183 0.79 -24.09 26.15
CA GLU A 183 1.30 -22.71 26.34
C GLU A 183 2.65 -22.68 27.05
N PRO A 184 2.81 -23.35 28.20
CA PRO A 184 4.12 -23.51 28.85
C PRO A 184 5.17 -24.13 27.93
N ALA A 185 4.84 -25.20 27.20
CA ALA A 185 5.76 -25.83 26.25
C ALA A 185 6.20 -24.89 25.14
N LEU A 186 5.26 -24.14 24.56
CA LEU A 186 5.58 -23.13 23.56
C LEU A 186 6.45 -22.01 24.16
N GLN A 187 6.14 -21.55 25.37
CA GLN A 187 6.91 -20.50 26.05
C GLN A 187 8.34 -20.95 26.35
N GLN A 188 8.53 -22.17 26.83
CA GLN A 188 9.85 -22.75 27.06
C GLN A 188 10.66 -22.86 25.77
N MET A 189 10.02 -23.34 24.69
CA MET A 189 10.63 -23.43 23.37
C MET A 189 11.06 -22.06 22.83
N LEU A 190 10.27 -21.02 23.09
CA LEU A 190 10.59 -19.65 22.69
C LEU A 190 11.78 -19.09 23.47
N LEU A 191 11.93 -19.41 24.76
CA LEU A 191 13.08 -18.97 25.56
C LEU A 191 14.41 -19.43 24.96
N GLU A 192 14.45 -20.63 24.37
CA GLU A 192 15.62 -21.16 23.69
C GLU A 192 15.90 -20.50 22.34
N GLU A 193 14.86 -19.97 21.67
CA GLU A 193 14.93 -19.40 20.32
C GLU A 193 14.85 -17.88 20.26
N ILE A 194 14.61 -17.22 21.38
CA ILE A 194 14.57 -15.77 21.42
C ILE A 194 15.94 -15.23 21.04
N ALA A 195 15.99 -14.61 19.86
CA ALA A 195 17.11 -13.77 19.49
C ALA A 195 16.88 -12.38 20.07
N GLY A 196 17.92 -11.79 20.63
CA GLY A 196 17.89 -10.46 21.21
C GLY A 196 18.84 -9.51 20.51
N ASP A 197 18.58 -8.23 20.64
CA ASP A 197 19.53 -7.18 20.31
C ASP A 197 20.64 -7.21 21.40
N PRO A 198 21.91 -7.46 21.04
CA PRO A 198 23.00 -7.48 22.03
C PRO A 198 23.18 -6.13 22.73
N MET A 199 22.62 -5.04 22.18
CA MET A 199 22.75 -3.70 22.73
C MET A 199 21.43 -3.15 23.31
N GLY A 200 20.35 -3.95 23.37
CA GLY A 200 19.05 -3.46 23.83
C GLY A 200 18.09 -4.56 24.32
N PRO A 201 16.95 -4.18 24.90
CA PRO A 201 15.98 -5.12 25.46
C PRO A 201 15.07 -5.78 24.40
N GLN A 202 15.30 -5.52 23.12
CA GLN A 202 14.44 -6.01 22.05
C GLN A 202 14.70 -7.49 21.76
N THR A 203 13.63 -8.28 21.73
CA THR A 203 13.69 -9.72 21.46
C THR A 203 12.73 -10.09 20.33
N TRP A 204 13.06 -11.13 19.55
CA TRP A 204 12.22 -11.65 18.46
C TRP A 204 12.39 -13.15 18.32
N VAL A 205 11.39 -13.79 17.70
CA VAL A 205 11.40 -15.22 17.39
C VAL A 205 11.74 -15.41 15.92
N ARG A 206 12.73 -16.23 15.60
CA ARG A 206 13.19 -16.51 14.23
C ARG A 206 12.47 -17.71 13.59
N SER A 207 11.96 -18.63 14.40
CA SER A 207 11.32 -19.85 13.89
C SER A 207 10.04 -19.54 13.11
N SER A 208 9.84 -20.31 12.04
CA SER A 208 8.58 -20.26 11.32
C SER A 208 7.46 -20.96 12.10
N LEU A 209 6.21 -20.54 11.88
CA LEU A 209 5.03 -21.17 12.48
C LEU A 209 4.96 -22.69 12.22
N ARG A 210 5.43 -23.13 11.03
CA ARG A 210 5.51 -24.56 10.68
C ARG A 210 6.53 -25.29 11.54
N ASN A 211 7.69 -24.70 11.77
CA ASN A 211 8.73 -25.28 12.58
C ASN A 211 8.28 -25.38 14.04
N LEU A 212 7.71 -24.31 14.60
CA LEU A 212 7.15 -24.33 15.96
C LEU A 212 6.03 -25.36 16.10
N SER A 213 5.12 -25.45 15.10
CA SER A 213 4.05 -26.46 15.08
C SER A 213 4.60 -27.89 15.06
N LYS A 214 5.65 -28.15 14.27
CA LYS A 214 6.31 -29.46 14.20
C LYS A 214 6.95 -29.82 15.54
N ARG A 215 7.76 -28.94 16.11
CA ARG A 215 8.45 -29.16 17.39
C ARG A 215 7.48 -29.36 18.57
N LEU A 216 6.37 -28.61 18.60
CA LEU A 216 5.29 -28.88 19.55
C LEU A 216 4.72 -30.29 19.37
N GLY A 217 4.52 -30.72 18.13
CA GLY A 217 4.10 -32.10 17.82
C GLY A 217 5.09 -33.15 18.28
N ASP A 218 6.39 -32.91 18.10
CA ASP A 218 7.47 -33.79 18.55
C ASP A 218 7.52 -33.90 20.09
N GLN A 219 7.02 -32.89 20.82
CA GLN A 219 6.86 -32.89 22.28
C GLN A 219 5.48 -33.41 22.75
N GLY A 220 4.65 -33.93 21.82
CA GLY A 220 3.32 -34.47 22.16
C GLY A 220 2.17 -33.44 22.13
N HIS A 221 2.46 -32.18 21.80
CA HIS A 221 1.46 -31.11 21.77
C HIS A 221 1.00 -30.81 20.33
N GLN A 222 -0.07 -31.47 19.88
CA GLN A 222 -0.58 -31.28 18.52
C GLN A 222 -1.24 -29.90 18.35
N ALA A 223 -0.63 -29.04 17.51
CA ALA A 223 -1.13 -27.70 17.17
C ALA A 223 -0.88 -27.36 15.72
N CYS A 224 -1.90 -26.91 15.00
CA CYS A 224 -1.70 -26.37 13.65
C CYS A 224 -1.06 -24.98 13.70
N THR A 225 -0.50 -24.53 12.59
CA THR A 225 0.14 -23.21 12.45
C THR A 225 -0.76 -22.04 12.86
N HIS A 226 -2.07 -22.14 12.64
CA HIS A 226 -3.03 -21.12 13.06
C HIS A 226 -3.17 -21.05 14.60
N THR A 227 -3.16 -22.22 15.26
CA THR A 227 -3.17 -22.30 16.73
C THR A 227 -1.89 -21.67 17.29
N VAL A 228 -0.72 -22.03 16.75
CA VAL A 228 0.57 -21.45 17.16
C VAL A 228 0.56 -19.93 16.96
N ALA A 229 0.11 -19.43 15.83
CA ALA A 229 0.02 -17.99 15.57
C ALA A 229 -0.91 -17.27 16.57
N ARG A 230 -2.01 -17.92 16.98
CA ARG A 230 -2.93 -17.35 17.97
C ARG A 230 -2.30 -17.33 19.38
N LEU A 231 -1.62 -18.39 19.78
CA LEU A 231 -0.90 -18.46 21.05
C LEU A 231 0.22 -17.41 21.11
N LEU A 232 1.01 -17.27 20.05
CA LEU A 232 2.03 -16.21 19.97
C LEU A 232 1.42 -14.82 20.14
N ARG A 233 0.27 -14.53 19.50
CA ARG A 233 -0.42 -13.24 19.71
C ARG A 233 -0.91 -13.05 21.14
N LYS A 234 -1.39 -14.12 21.79
CA LYS A 234 -1.79 -14.11 23.20
C LYS A 234 -0.58 -13.77 24.11
N MET A 235 0.62 -14.23 23.73
CA MET A 235 1.88 -13.94 24.41
C MET A 235 2.48 -12.56 24.01
N GLY A 236 1.76 -11.74 23.24
CA GLY A 236 2.21 -10.41 22.84
C GLY A 236 3.08 -10.35 21.57
N TYR A 237 3.36 -11.48 20.92
CA TYR A 237 4.11 -11.49 19.65
C TYR A 237 3.20 -11.17 18.47
N SER A 238 3.68 -10.36 17.53
CA SER A 238 3.03 -10.09 16.25
C SER A 238 4.06 -9.93 15.14
N LEU A 239 3.66 -10.25 13.91
CA LEU A 239 4.53 -10.00 12.75
C LEU A 239 4.72 -8.51 12.58
N GLN A 240 5.94 -8.04 12.77
CA GLN A 240 6.30 -6.63 12.61
C GLN A 240 7.29 -6.47 11.47
N VAL A 241 7.11 -5.42 10.70
CA VAL A 241 8.09 -4.95 9.73
C VAL A 241 8.84 -3.77 10.37
N ALA A 242 10.15 -3.68 10.14
CA ALA A 242 10.94 -2.55 10.61
C ALA A 242 10.30 -1.23 10.16
N LYS A 243 9.82 -0.44 11.13
CA LYS A 243 9.19 0.85 10.88
C LYS A 243 10.27 1.89 10.70
N LYS A 244 10.31 2.53 9.54
CA LYS A 244 11.18 3.69 9.32
C LYS A 244 10.77 4.80 10.28
N LYS A 245 11.65 5.11 11.24
CA LYS A 245 11.53 6.28 12.12
C LYS A 245 12.58 7.29 11.67
N GLN A 246 12.19 8.54 11.57
CA GLN A 246 13.14 9.62 11.32
C GLN A 246 14.07 9.72 12.54
N ALA A 247 15.36 9.62 12.30
CA ALA A 247 16.36 9.86 13.32
C ALA A 247 16.52 11.38 13.53
N GLY A 248 16.47 11.83 14.78
CA GLY A 248 16.64 13.25 15.13
C GLY A 248 15.33 14.03 15.30
N ALA A 249 15.46 15.25 15.78
CA ALA A 249 14.36 16.20 15.95
C ALA A 249 13.81 16.64 14.58
N GLN A 250 12.52 16.87 14.49
CA GLN A 250 11.92 17.50 13.32
C GLN A 250 12.38 18.98 13.25
N HIS A 251 12.60 19.48 12.03
CA HIS A 251 12.93 20.90 11.86
C HIS A 251 11.78 21.76 12.41
N PRO A 252 12.06 22.83 13.19
CA PRO A 252 11.02 23.65 13.80
C PRO A 252 10.07 24.24 12.76
N ASP A 253 10.58 24.69 11.63
CA ASP A 253 9.79 25.33 10.56
C ASP A 253 9.05 24.32 9.66
N ARG A 254 9.03 23.05 10.03
CA ARG A 254 8.46 21.99 9.20
C ARG A 254 6.99 22.25 8.83
N ASP A 255 6.17 22.55 9.81
CA ASP A 255 4.72 22.69 9.61
C ASP A 255 4.40 24.00 8.86
N GLU A 256 5.17 25.06 9.09
CA GLU A 256 5.09 26.31 8.34
C GLU A 256 5.45 26.10 6.87
N GLN A 257 6.52 25.37 6.59
CA GLN A 257 6.91 25.01 5.24
C GLN A 257 5.83 24.20 4.49
N PHE A 258 5.19 23.23 5.15
CA PHE A 258 4.10 22.49 4.52
C PHE A 258 2.89 23.37 4.19
N LYS A 259 2.53 24.30 5.07
CA LYS A 259 1.46 25.27 4.82
C LYS A 259 1.82 26.17 3.64
N TYR A 260 3.07 26.64 3.59
CA TYR A 260 3.56 27.47 2.50
C TYR A 260 3.54 26.75 1.15
N ILE A 261 4.05 25.51 1.08
CA ILE A 261 3.96 24.67 -0.12
C ILE A 261 2.48 24.50 -0.55
N ALA A 262 1.58 24.28 0.39
CA ALA A 262 0.16 24.13 0.08
C ALA A 262 -0.45 25.41 -0.51
N ALA A 263 -0.11 26.58 0.04
CA ALA A 263 -0.55 27.88 -0.46
C ALA A 263 -0.01 28.16 -1.87
N LEU A 264 1.31 27.99 -2.10
CA LEU A 264 1.91 28.15 -3.43
C LEU A 264 1.27 27.23 -4.48
N LYS A 265 1.04 25.96 -4.12
CA LYS A 265 0.35 25.02 -5.02
C LYS A 265 -1.05 25.50 -5.39
N ALA A 266 -1.83 25.92 -4.39
CA ALA A 266 -3.18 26.41 -4.62
C ALA A 266 -3.19 27.65 -5.52
N GLN A 267 -2.27 28.59 -5.30
CA GLN A 267 -2.10 29.78 -6.11
C GLN A 267 -1.79 29.43 -7.58
N PHE A 268 -0.71 28.67 -7.82
CA PHE A 268 -0.28 28.35 -9.19
C PHE A 268 -1.33 27.52 -9.95
N LEU A 269 -1.98 26.57 -9.28
CA LEU A 269 -3.06 25.79 -9.89
C LEU A 269 -4.29 26.65 -10.19
N GLY A 270 -4.63 27.60 -9.31
CA GLY A 270 -5.71 28.57 -9.53
C GLY A 270 -5.46 29.52 -10.70
N GLU A 271 -4.22 29.82 -10.96
CA GLU A 271 -3.77 30.66 -12.09
C GLU A 271 -3.51 29.83 -13.37
N ASN A 272 -3.79 28.53 -13.37
CA ASN A 272 -3.50 27.59 -14.46
C ASN A 272 -2.01 27.53 -14.86
N LEU A 273 -1.12 27.79 -13.93
CA LEU A 273 0.32 27.70 -14.11
C LEU A 273 0.84 26.29 -13.82
N PRO A 274 1.97 25.88 -14.42
CA PRO A 274 2.53 24.56 -14.18
C PRO A 274 3.03 24.41 -12.74
N VAL A 275 2.61 23.31 -12.10
CA VAL A 275 3.12 22.86 -10.81
C VAL A 275 3.69 21.47 -11.00
N ILE A 276 4.98 21.34 -10.93
CA ILE A 276 5.70 20.09 -11.09
C ILE A 276 6.40 19.66 -9.80
N SER A 277 6.40 18.36 -9.56
CA SER A 277 7.12 17.72 -8.47
C SER A 277 8.25 16.90 -9.06
N ILE A 278 9.46 17.08 -8.55
CA ILE A 278 10.67 16.45 -9.10
C ILE A 278 11.42 15.65 -8.04
N ASP A 279 12.05 14.56 -8.47
CA ASP A 279 13.04 13.83 -7.67
C ASP A 279 13.80 12.82 -8.54
N THR A 280 14.89 12.28 -7.98
CA THR A 280 15.64 11.17 -8.57
C THR A 280 15.27 9.86 -7.87
N LYS A 281 14.65 8.94 -8.61
CA LYS A 281 14.39 7.59 -8.11
C LYS A 281 15.72 6.88 -7.76
N LYS A 282 15.67 5.95 -6.80
CA LYS A 282 16.79 5.07 -6.50
C LYS A 282 17.40 4.51 -7.80
N LYS A 283 18.71 4.53 -7.87
CA LYS A 283 19.48 3.97 -8.99
C LYS A 283 19.16 2.49 -9.19
N GLU A 284 19.07 2.08 -10.45
CA GLU A 284 18.72 0.72 -10.82
C GLU A 284 19.83 0.08 -11.62
N LEU A 285 20.25 -1.13 -11.24
CA LEU A 285 21.18 -1.95 -12.02
C LEU A 285 20.45 -2.49 -13.25
N ILE A 286 21.06 -2.33 -14.42
CA ILE A 286 20.53 -2.84 -15.68
C ILE A 286 21.21 -4.18 -15.99
N GLY A 287 20.39 -5.21 -16.14
CA GLY A 287 20.83 -6.59 -16.32
C GLY A 287 19.80 -7.59 -15.78
N ASN A 288 20.17 -8.87 -15.73
CA ASN A 288 19.30 -9.95 -15.26
C ASN A 288 19.26 -10.05 -13.72
N TYR A 289 19.09 -8.94 -13.02
CA TYR A 289 19.13 -8.90 -11.55
C TYR A 289 17.79 -9.17 -10.91
N ARG A 290 17.83 -9.84 -9.74
CA ARG A 290 16.65 -10.03 -8.89
C ARG A 290 16.08 -8.70 -8.43
N ARG A 291 14.76 -8.58 -8.56
CA ARG A 291 14.00 -7.45 -8.00
C ARG A 291 12.98 -7.92 -6.98
N GLU A 292 12.70 -7.08 -6.02
CA GLU A 292 11.65 -7.31 -5.03
C GLU A 292 10.28 -7.45 -5.72
N GLY A 293 9.42 -8.24 -5.11
CA GLY A 293 8.08 -8.51 -5.62
C GLY A 293 7.88 -9.99 -5.98
N LYS A 294 6.61 -10.39 -6.00
CA LYS A 294 6.16 -11.74 -6.38
C LYS A 294 5.11 -11.61 -7.46
N ILE A 295 5.24 -12.43 -8.49
CA ILE A 295 4.32 -12.49 -9.60
C ILE A 295 3.95 -13.95 -9.88
N TRP A 296 2.75 -14.16 -10.40
CA TRP A 296 2.31 -15.48 -10.80
C TRP A 296 3.00 -15.89 -12.09
N ARG A 297 3.75 -17.02 -12.05
CA ARG A 297 4.44 -17.62 -13.21
C ARG A 297 4.32 -19.13 -13.15
N ARG A 298 4.42 -19.76 -14.32
CA ARG A 298 4.45 -21.23 -14.42
C ARG A 298 5.78 -21.80 -13.91
N GLN A 299 6.89 -21.09 -14.15
CA GLN A 299 8.23 -21.48 -13.72
C GLN A 299 8.94 -20.29 -13.08
N PRO A 300 9.84 -20.51 -12.12
CA PRO A 300 10.67 -19.45 -11.54
C PRO A 300 11.57 -18.85 -12.64
N LEU A 301 11.84 -17.56 -12.51
CA LEU A 301 12.80 -16.88 -13.36
C LEU A 301 14.18 -17.04 -12.73
N GLU A 302 15.13 -17.51 -13.49
CA GLU A 302 16.53 -17.52 -13.10
C GLU A 302 17.11 -16.13 -13.31
N VAL A 303 17.68 -15.58 -12.25
CA VAL A 303 18.24 -14.23 -12.21
C VAL A 303 19.54 -14.25 -11.43
N GLU A 304 20.44 -13.38 -11.82
CA GLU A 304 21.68 -13.14 -11.08
C GLU A 304 21.41 -12.36 -9.81
N SER A 305 22.18 -12.63 -8.76
CA SER A 305 21.81 -12.10 -7.44
C SER A 305 22.72 -11.02 -6.90
N TYR A 306 24.04 -10.98 -7.21
CA TYR A 306 24.92 -10.27 -6.29
C TYR A 306 26.01 -9.37 -6.88
N PHE A 307 26.43 -9.52 -8.10
CA PHE A 307 27.61 -8.78 -8.56
C PHE A 307 27.22 -7.59 -9.43
N ALA A 308 27.16 -6.40 -8.82
CA ALA A 308 26.91 -5.15 -9.53
C ALA A 308 27.91 -4.88 -10.69
N SER A 309 29.08 -5.54 -10.65
CA SER A 309 30.10 -5.50 -11.72
C SER A 309 29.64 -6.11 -13.03
N TYR A 310 28.65 -6.98 -13.03
CA TYR A 310 28.08 -7.56 -14.24
C TYR A 310 26.93 -6.72 -14.84
N ALA A 311 26.59 -5.60 -14.19
CA ALA A 311 25.57 -4.71 -14.73
C ALA A 311 26.06 -4.07 -16.04
N GLN A 312 25.20 -4.02 -17.03
CA GLN A 312 25.47 -3.30 -18.28
C GLN A 312 25.71 -1.81 -18.00
N CYS A 313 24.91 -1.24 -17.12
CA CYS A 313 25.06 0.11 -16.60
C CYS A 313 24.23 0.32 -15.33
N VAL A 314 24.41 1.48 -14.71
CA VAL A 314 23.57 1.95 -13.60
C VAL A 314 22.66 3.04 -14.12
N ALA A 315 21.38 2.77 -14.20
CA ALA A 315 20.37 3.75 -14.60
C ALA A 315 20.02 4.70 -13.46
N VAL A 316 19.84 5.97 -13.80
CA VAL A 316 19.48 7.07 -12.89
C VAL A 316 18.16 7.69 -13.39
N PRO A 317 16.99 7.20 -12.94
CA PRO A 317 15.71 7.76 -13.37
C PRO A 317 15.45 9.08 -12.64
N PHE A 318 15.31 10.16 -13.37
CA PHE A 318 14.84 11.46 -12.89
C PHE A 318 13.37 11.64 -13.28
N GLY A 319 12.51 11.86 -12.30
CA GLY A 319 11.07 12.00 -12.51
C GLY A 319 10.61 13.44 -12.37
N ILE A 320 9.71 13.82 -13.26
CA ILE A 320 8.94 15.05 -13.21
C ILE A 320 7.47 14.63 -13.22
N TYR A 321 6.72 15.00 -12.20
CA TYR A 321 5.29 14.75 -12.13
C TYR A 321 4.52 16.06 -12.21
N ASP A 322 3.72 16.22 -13.24
CA ASP A 322 2.81 17.36 -13.44
C ASP A 322 1.53 17.13 -12.61
N LEU A 323 1.34 17.98 -11.60
CA LEU A 323 0.24 17.82 -10.65
C LEU A 323 -1.12 18.13 -11.28
N ALA A 324 -1.19 19.11 -12.18
CA ALA A 324 -2.45 19.53 -12.81
C ALA A 324 -2.94 18.52 -13.84
N LYS A 325 -2.01 17.97 -14.62
CA LYS A 325 -2.34 17.07 -15.73
C LYS A 325 -2.31 15.59 -15.38
N ASN A 326 -1.79 15.23 -14.18
CA ASN A 326 -1.57 13.85 -13.75
C ASN A 326 -0.72 13.06 -14.75
N VAL A 327 0.38 13.67 -15.21
CA VAL A 327 1.32 13.06 -16.16
C VAL A 327 2.70 12.98 -15.52
N GLY A 328 3.35 11.84 -15.67
CA GLY A 328 4.73 11.62 -15.26
C GLY A 328 5.67 11.64 -16.47
N TYR A 329 6.80 12.31 -16.32
CA TYR A 329 7.88 12.30 -17.31
C TYR A 329 9.14 11.80 -16.63
N VAL A 330 9.74 10.75 -17.18
CA VAL A 330 10.94 10.13 -16.58
C VAL A 330 12.08 10.13 -17.58
N THR A 331 13.14 10.82 -17.23
CA THR A 331 14.39 10.76 -17.99
C THR A 331 15.35 9.77 -17.33
N VAL A 332 15.74 8.75 -18.04
CA VAL A 332 16.66 7.72 -17.56
C VAL A 332 18.07 8.09 -18.01
N GLY A 333 18.89 8.59 -17.09
CA GLY A 333 20.30 8.85 -17.32
C GLY A 333 21.16 7.59 -17.07
N ILE A 334 22.32 7.52 -17.72
CA ILE A 334 23.29 6.42 -17.57
C ILE A 334 24.62 6.88 -16.95
N SER A 335 24.65 8.11 -16.43
CA SER A 335 25.82 8.75 -15.85
C SER A 335 25.59 9.13 -14.39
N HIS A 336 26.06 10.29 -13.95
CA HIS A 336 25.96 10.72 -12.56
C HIS A 336 24.71 11.58 -12.33
N ASN A 337 24.09 11.40 -11.17
CA ASN A 337 23.03 12.29 -10.69
C ASN A 337 23.66 13.63 -10.24
N THR A 338 23.74 14.59 -11.14
CA THR A 338 24.27 15.93 -10.91
C THR A 338 23.17 16.98 -11.07
N ALA A 339 23.43 18.20 -10.58
CA ALA A 339 22.56 19.34 -10.80
C ALA A 339 22.35 19.60 -12.31
N GLU A 340 23.41 19.49 -13.09
CA GLU A 340 23.35 19.66 -14.54
C GLU A 340 22.41 18.64 -15.22
N PHE A 341 22.49 17.36 -14.84
CA PHE A 341 21.55 16.33 -15.32
C PHE A 341 20.10 16.69 -14.96
N ALA A 342 19.85 17.03 -13.71
CA ALA A 342 18.50 17.37 -13.24
C ALA A 342 17.92 18.60 -14.00
N VAL A 343 18.73 19.65 -14.21
CA VAL A 343 18.29 20.82 -14.98
C VAL A 343 18.08 20.49 -16.46
N ASN A 344 18.94 19.67 -17.06
CA ASN A 344 18.75 19.26 -18.45
C ASN A 344 17.46 18.45 -18.63
N CYS A 345 17.06 17.64 -17.64
CA CYS A 345 15.75 16.96 -17.64
C CYS A 345 14.58 17.97 -17.62
N LEU A 346 14.69 19.03 -16.80
CA LEU A 346 13.68 20.10 -16.76
C LEU A 346 13.62 20.89 -18.08
N VAL A 347 14.76 21.20 -18.67
CA VAL A 347 14.86 21.87 -19.98
C VAL A 347 14.23 21.00 -21.07
N HIS A 348 14.51 19.70 -21.07
CA HIS A 348 13.90 18.76 -22.00
C HIS A 348 12.36 18.72 -21.83
N TRP A 349 11.90 18.58 -20.59
CA TRP A 349 10.47 18.59 -20.28
C TRP A 349 9.80 19.88 -20.75
N TRP A 350 10.40 21.03 -20.47
CA TRP A 350 9.84 22.32 -20.88
C TRP A 350 9.77 22.46 -22.41
N LYS A 351 10.84 22.11 -23.12
CA LYS A 351 10.91 22.17 -24.59
C LYS A 351 9.87 21.28 -25.27
N VAL A 352 9.70 20.04 -24.78
CA VAL A 352 8.92 19.02 -25.46
C VAL A 352 7.44 19.08 -25.03
N HIS A 353 7.19 19.36 -23.76
CA HIS A 353 5.85 19.25 -23.17
C HIS A 353 5.37 20.55 -22.53
N GLY A 354 6.18 21.14 -21.64
CA GLY A 354 5.76 22.23 -20.77
C GLY A 354 5.23 23.43 -21.53
N ARG A 355 6.01 23.96 -22.47
CA ARG A 355 5.63 25.15 -23.25
C ARG A 355 4.38 24.95 -24.15
N THR A 356 4.15 23.73 -24.62
CA THR A 356 2.94 23.41 -25.39
C THR A 356 1.73 23.25 -24.47
N ALA A 357 1.93 22.58 -23.34
CA ALA A 357 0.87 22.32 -22.36
C ALA A 357 0.43 23.57 -21.60
N TYR A 358 1.33 24.58 -21.49
CA TYR A 358 1.17 25.83 -20.75
C TYR A 358 1.68 27.01 -21.58
N ALA A 359 1.09 27.21 -22.77
CA ALA A 359 1.57 28.18 -23.79
C ALA A 359 1.68 29.64 -23.30
N HIS A 360 0.90 29.99 -22.28
CA HIS A 360 0.87 31.35 -21.71
C HIS A 360 1.61 31.47 -20.37
N ALA A 361 2.26 30.40 -19.91
CA ALA A 361 2.93 30.44 -18.61
C ALA A 361 4.28 31.13 -18.70
N ASP A 362 4.44 32.17 -17.92
CA ASP A 362 5.70 32.86 -17.64
C ASP A 362 6.38 32.39 -16.37
N ARG A 363 5.67 31.58 -15.57
CA ARG A 363 6.13 31.06 -14.28
C ARG A 363 5.88 29.58 -14.14
N VAL A 364 6.76 28.88 -13.39
CA VAL A 364 6.61 27.46 -13.04
C VAL A 364 6.95 27.25 -11.57
N LEU A 365 6.12 26.47 -10.85
CA LEU A 365 6.42 26.05 -9.48
C LEU A 365 7.05 24.65 -9.52
N ILE A 366 8.24 24.54 -8.96
CA ILE A 366 8.98 23.29 -8.79
C ILE A 366 8.97 22.89 -7.31
N LEU A 367 8.40 21.74 -7.03
CA LEU A 367 8.43 21.10 -5.72
C LEU A 367 9.50 20.01 -5.72
N ALA A 368 10.46 20.08 -4.81
CA ALA A 368 11.59 19.17 -4.73
C ALA A 368 11.85 18.73 -3.29
N ASP A 369 12.57 17.64 -3.10
CA ASP A 369 13.17 17.35 -1.81
C ASP A 369 14.46 18.17 -1.59
N GLY A 370 15.03 18.13 -0.39
CA GLY A 370 16.22 18.91 -0.05
C GLY A 370 17.55 18.27 -0.49
N GLY A 371 17.54 17.10 -1.14
CA GLY A 371 18.72 16.28 -1.40
C GLY A 371 19.04 16.04 -2.88
N GLY A 372 20.09 15.26 -3.13
CA GLY A 372 20.46 14.84 -4.49
C GLY A 372 20.95 15.96 -5.42
N GLY A 373 20.71 15.80 -6.72
CA GLY A 373 21.11 16.77 -7.77
C GLY A 373 20.30 18.07 -7.77
N ASN A 374 19.14 18.07 -7.11
CA ASN A 374 18.20 19.21 -7.00
C ASN A 374 18.20 19.87 -5.60
N GLY A 375 19.23 19.61 -4.78
CA GLY A 375 19.31 20.14 -3.41
C GLY A 375 19.41 21.67 -3.35
N TYR A 376 18.67 22.28 -2.42
CA TYR A 376 18.59 23.74 -2.23
C TYR A 376 19.93 24.41 -1.92
N ASN A 377 20.90 23.66 -1.37
CA ASN A 377 22.25 24.17 -1.07
C ASN A 377 23.21 24.15 -2.27
N LEU A 378 22.83 23.54 -3.40
CA LEU A 378 23.71 23.37 -4.54
C LEU A 378 23.76 24.67 -5.39
N ARG A 379 24.90 25.32 -5.43
CA ARG A 379 25.14 26.51 -6.27
C ARG A 379 24.99 26.18 -7.76
N THR A 380 25.47 25.01 -8.18
CA THR A 380 25.35 24.54 -9.57
C THR A 380 23.87 24.34 -10.00
N TRP A 381 23.01 23.89 -9.10
CA TRP A 381 21.58 23.79 -9.34
C TRP A 381 20.96 25.15 -9.68
N LYS A 382 21.24 26.16 -8.83
CA LYS A 382 20.72 27.53 -9.00
C LYS A 382 21.25 28.18 -10.29
N LYS A 383 22.56 28.01 -10.54
CA LYS A 383 23.21 28.58 -11.74
C LYS A 383 22.67 27.98 -13.02
N ASP A 384 22.53 26.62 -13.06
CA ASP A 384 22.03 25.94 -14.26
C ASP A 384 20.56 26.25 -14.52
N LEU A 385 19.72 26.36 -13.48
CA LEU A 385 18.33 26.81 -13.62
C LEU A 385 18.25 28.20 -14.21
N GLN A 386 19.07 29.15 -13.69
CA GLN A 386 19.13 30.52 -14.22
C GLN A 386 19.45 30.50 -15.71
N ASP A 387 20.57 29.90 -16.08
CA ASP A 387 21.09 30.02 -17.44
C ASP A 387 20.28 29.20 -18.46
N LYS A 388 19.93 27.96 -18.07
CA LYS A 388 19.37 26.99 -19.02
C LYS A 388 17.85 26.96 -19.06
N LEU A 389 17.18 27.47 -18.02
CA LEU A 389 15.71 27.48 -17.95
C LEU A 389 15.14 28.90 -17.88
N CYS A 390 15.58 29.72 -16.90
CA CYS A 390 15.02 31.05 -16.75
C CYS A 390 15.39 31.95 -17.94
N ASP A 391 16.66 32.15 -18.20
CA ASP A 391 17.13 33.06 -19.26
C ASP A 391 16.82 32.52 -20.66
N ALA A 392 16.95 31.21 -20.86
CA ALA A 392 16.74 30.59 -22.16
C ALA A 392 15.28 30.63 -22.62
N PHE A 393 14.30 30.73 -21.71
CA PHE A 393 12.87 30.69 -22.04
C PHE A 393 12.07 31.86 -21.49
N GLY A 394 12.70 32.84 -20.84
CA GLY A 394 12.01 33.98 -20.24
C GLY A 394 11.15 33.59 -19.03
N LEU A 395 11.47 32.49 -18.34
CA LEU A 395 10.66 31.94 -17.25
C LEU A 395 11.10 32.45 -15.88
N THR A 396 10.13 32.64 -15.01
CA THR A 396 10.34 32.71 -13.57
C THR A 396 10.13 31.34 -12.95
N VAL A 397 11.18 30.76 -12.37
CA VAL A 397 11.13 29.46 -11.70
C VAL A 397 11.02 29.67 -10.19
N THR A 398 9.88 29.33 -9.63
CA THR A 398 9.65 29.31 -8.18
C THR A 398 9.95 27.93 -7.64
N LEU A 399 10.85 27.84 -6.66
CA LEU A 399 11.25 26.59 -6.02
C LEU A 399 10.77 26.55 -4.57
N SER A 400 10.23 25.40 -4.20
CA SER A 400 9.89 25.13 -2.82
C SER A 400 10.30 23.71 -2.45
N HIS A 401 11.19 23.59 -1.46
CA HIS A 401 11.74 22.30 -1.05
C HIS A 401 11.02 21.76 0.16
N TYR A 402 10.74 20.46 0.14
CA TYR A 402 10.22 19.76 1.32
C TYR A 402 11.27 19.71 2.43
N PRO A 403 10.89 19.80 3.70
CA PRO A 403 11.80 19.68 4.82
C PRO A 403 12.58 18.36 4.79
N THR A 404 13.80 18.38 5.30
CA THR A 404 14.67 17.20 5.36
C THR A 404 13.95 16.01 6.02
N GLY A 405 14.05 14.83 5.43
CA GLY A 405 13.37 13.62 5.90
C GLY A 405 11.87 13.53 5.54
N CYS A 406 11.36 14.48 4.76
CA CYS A 406 9.97 14.53 4.33
C CYS A 406 9.76 14.15 2.85
N SER A 407 10.75 13.51 2.20
CA SER A 407 10.71 13.12 0.78
C SER A 407 9.45 12.30 0.42
N LYS A 408 8.97 11.45 1.34
CA LYS A 408 7.73 10.67 1.13
C LYS A 408 6.48 11.52 0.86
N TRP A 409 6.52 12.82 1.18
CA TRP A 409 5.42 13.76 0.93
C TRP A 409 5.55 14.47 -0.42
N ASN A 410 6.71 14.31 -1.10
CA ASN A 410 6.92 14.82 -2.44
C ASN A 410 6.03 14.03 -3.43
N PRO A 411 5.12 14.69 -4.19
CA PRO A 411 4.15 14.00 -5.07
C PRO A 411 4.77 13.02 -6.05
N VAL A 412 5.92 13.29 -6.61
CA VAL A 412 6.61 12.41 -7.57
C VAL A 412 6.89 11.02 -6.95
N GLU A 413 7.14 10.94 -5.65
CA GLU A 413 7.41 9.67 -4.97
C GLU A 413 6.18 8.76 -4.91
N TYR A 414 5.05 9.26 -4.43
CA TYR A 414 3.87 8.44 -4.24
C TYR A 414 2.90 8.44 -5.44
N ARG A 415 2.96 9.45 -6.32
CA ARG A 415 2.11 9.53 -7.53
C ARG A 415 2.74 8.92 -8.76
N LEU A 416 4.08 8.83 -8.83
CA LEU A 416 4.80 8.34 -9.99
C LEU A 416 5.70 7.15 -9.65
N PHE A 417 6.71 7.32 -8.79
CA PHE A 417 7.73 6.31 -8.55
C PHE A 417 7.21 5.03 -7.88
N SER A 418 6.21 5.15 -6.99
CA SER A 418 5.57 3.98 -6.38
C SER A 418 4.90 3.10 -7.43
N HIS A 419 4.19 3.70 -8.39
CA HIS A 419 3.50 2.98 -9.46
C HIS A 419 4.47 2.35 -10.46
N ILE A 420 5.55 3.06 -10.81
CA ILE A 420 6.63 2.49 -11.62
C ILE A 420 7.25 1.29 -10.91
N SER A 421 7.54 1.40 -9.61
CA SER A 421 8.11 0.31 -8.82
C SER A 421 7.20 -0.91 -8.74
N MET A 422 5.88 -0.71 -8.65
CA MET A 422 4.89 -1.79 -8.70
C MET A 422 4.84 -2.44 -10.08
N ASN A 423 4.93 -1.66 -11.16
CA ASN A 423 4.83 -2.18 -12.52
C ASN A 423 5.96 -3.16 -12.89
N TRP A 424 7.17 -2.92 -12.43
CA TRP A 424 8.30 -3.83 -12.66
C TRP A 424 8.64 -4.76 -11.49
N ALA A 425 7.76 -4.84 -10.47
CA ALA A 425 7.99 -5.72 -9.32
C ALA A 425 8.20 -7.17 -9.76
N GLY A 426 9.25 -7.82 -9.24
CA GLY A 426 9.61 -9.20 -9.60
C GLY A 426 10.09 -9.42 -11.03
N GLN A 427 10.35 -8.35 -11.81
CA GLN A 427 10.85 -8.41 -13.19
C GLN A 427 12.26 -7.84 -13.28
N PRO A 428 13.25 -8.53 -13.88
CA PRO A 428 14.57 -7.95 -14.12
C PRO A 428 14.51 -6.87 -15.20
N LEU A 429 15.22 -5.79 -15.01
CA LEU A 429 15.43 -4.76 -16.02
C LEU A 429 16.62 -5.15 -16.88
N ARG A 430 16.40 -6.07 -17.82
CA ARG A 430 17.47 -6.72 -18.59
C ARG A 430 18.29 -5.75 -19.42
N ASN A 431 17.67 -4.72 -19.96
CA ASN A 431 18.30 -3.64 -20.70
C ASN A 431 17.52 -2.34 -20.51
N LEU A 432 18.04 -1.24 -21.05
CA LEU A 432 17.41 0.08 -20.93
C LEU A 432 16.05 0.14 -21.64
N ASP A 433 15.87 -0.52 -22.77
CA ASP A 433 14.61 -0.54 -23.52
C ASP A 433 13.49 -1.19 -22.72
N VAL A 434 13.78 -2.32 -22.06
CA VAL A 434 12.83 -2.98 -21.15
C VAL A 434 12.47 -2.07 -19.99
N MET A 435 13.45 -1.35 -19.41
CA MET A 435 13.18 -0.39 -18.36
C MET A 435 12.26 0.75 -18.84
N LEU A 436 12.56 1.35 -19.98
CA LEU A 436 11.75 2.40 -20.60
C LEU A 436 10.33 1.91 -20.92
N ALA A 437 10.20 0.69 -21.43
CA ALA A 437 8.91 0.08 -21.71
C ALA A 437 8.07 -0.10 -20.43
N PHE A 438 8.65 -0.58 -19.32
CA PHE A 438 7.97 -0.65 -18.04
C PHE A 438 7.56 0.72 -17.51
N ILE A 439 8.41 1.74 -17.65
CA ILE A 439 8.07 3.09 -17.22
C ILE A 439 6.89 3.61 -18.03
N ARG A 440 6.94 3.55 -19.36
CA ARG A 440 5.87 3.99 -20.27
C ARG A 440 4.56 3.22 -20.08
N GLY A 441 4.65 1.92 -19.79
CA GLY A 441 3.49 1.07 -19.51
C GLY A 441 2.88 1.26 -18.13
N THR A 442 3.38 2.19 -17.31
CA THR A 442 2.85 2.43 -15.97
C THR A 442 1.56 3.27 -16.07
N THR A 443 0.47 2.70 -15.58
CA THR A 443 -0.85 3.35 -15.52
C THR A 443 -1.48 3.17 -14.15
N THR A 444 -2.51 3.95 -13.86
CA THR A 444 -3.30 3.84 -12.63
C THR A 444 -4.79 3.98 -12.93
N THR A 445 -5.64 3.54 -12.01
CA THR A 445 -7.09 3.76 -12.09
C THR A 445 -7.48 5.24 -12.09
N THR A 446 -6.59 6.11 -11.63
CA THR A 446 -6.78 7.58 -11.63
C THR A 446 -6.31 8.24 -12.92
N GLY A 447 -5.91 7.47 -13.93
CA GLY A 447 -5.57 7.97 -15.26
C GLY A 447 -4.15 8.53 -15.39
N LEU A 448 -3.19 8.11 -14.54
CA LEU A 448 -1.79 8.48 -14.71
C LEU A 448 -1.28 8.02 -16.08
N LYS A 449 -0.66 8.94 -16.81
CA LYS A 449 0.11 8.66 -18.04
C LYS A 449 1.60 8.90 -17.74
N VAL A 450 2.45 8.06 -18.29
CA VAL A 450 3.90 8.17 -18.07
C VAL A 450 4.64 8.11 -19.39
N GLU A 451 5.49 9.10 -19.61
CA GLU A 451 6.44 9.14 -20.72
C GLU A 451 7.85 8.91 -20.21
N ALA A 452 8.69 8.30 -21.02
CA ALA A 452 10.06 8.00 -20.64
C ALA A 452 11.05 8.23 -21.78
N TYR A 453 12.21 8.79 -21.42
CA TYR A 453 13.26 9.18 -22.33
C TYR A 453 14.60 8.63 -21.83
N LEU A 454 15.50 8.29 -22.75
CA LEU A 454 16.88 7.93 -22.44
C LEU A 454 17.77 9.15 -22.65
N ASP A 455 18.54 9.50 -21.63
CA ASP A 455 19.59 10.51 -21.70
C ASP A 455 20.97 9.80 -21.67
N GLN A 456 21.67 9.86 -22.77
CA GLN A 456 23.02 9.29 -22.94
C GLN A 456 24.14 10.29 -22.60
N GLY A 457 23.79 11.47 -22.09
CA GLY A 457 24.71 12.51 -21.66
C GLY A 457 25.65 12.06 -20.54
N ILE A 458 26.89 12.50 -20.63
CA ILE A 458 27.92 12.24 -19.60
C ILE A 458 28.05 13.47 -18.71
N TYR A 459 27.63 13.32 -17.44
CA TYR A 459 27.64 14.38 -16.45
C TYR A 459 28.76 14.19 -15.44
N ARG A 460 29.67 15.16 -15.33
CA ARG A 460 30.84 15.08 -14.43
C ARG A 460 30.48 15.66 -13.05
N LYS A 461 30.94 14.98 -12.00
CA LYS A 461 30.84 15.48 -10.63
C LYS A 461 31.87 16.59 -10.38
N GLY A 462 31.65 17.38 -9.32
CA GLY A 462 32.65 18.30 -8.81
C GLY A 462 32.73 19.68 -9.53
N ARG A 463 31.76 19.98 -10.43
CA ARG A 463 31.65 21.32 -11.01
C ARG A 463 31.41 22.36 -9.90
N LYS A 464 32.18 23.43 -9.88
CA LYS A 464 32.12 24.51 -8.89
C LYS A 464 31.52 25.77 -9.51
N VAL A 465 30.78 26.52 -8.72
CA VAL A 465 30.25 27.84 -9.04
C VAL A 465 30.85 28.83 -8.05
N THR A 466 31.48 29.90 -8.57
CA THR A 466 32.14 30.94 -7.77
C THR A 466 31.12 31.82 -7.06
N GLU A 467 31.56 32.54 -6.02
CA GLU A 467 30.71 33.54 -5.33
C GLU A 467 30.24 34.64 -6.28
N ARG A 468 31.11 35.10 -7.21
CA ARG A 468 30.75 36.09 -8.22
C ARG A 468 29.58 35.59 -9.06
N GLN A 469 29.68 34.38 -9.62
CA GLN A 469 28.59 33.77 -10.41
C GLN A 469 27.31 33.59 -9.64
N LEU A 470 27.39 33.34 -8.32
CA LEU A 470 26.23 33.24 -7.47
C LEU A 470 25.52 34.57 -7.24
N LYS A 471 26.31 35.65 -7.09
CA LYS A 471 25.79 37.02 -6.93
C LYS A 471 25.12 37.55 -8.20
N GLU A 472 25.47 37.02 -9.37
CA GLU A 472 24.92 37.42 -10.67
C GLU A 472 23.53 36.76 -10.95
N LEU A 473 23.04 35.90 -10.07
CA LEU A 473 21.74 35.28 -10.24
C LEU A 473 20.61 36.25 -9.90
N ALA A 474 19.55 36.23 -10.71
CA ALA A 474 18.31 36.94 -10.41
C ALA A 474 17.46 36.17 -9.41
N LEU A 475 18.05 35.89 -8.25
CA LEU A 475 17.47 35.08 -7.18
C LEU A 475 16.80 35.98 -6.14
N SER A 476 15.53 35.75 -5.90
CA SER A 476 14.71 36.32 -4.82
C SER A 476 14.34 35.25 -3.80
N ALA A 477 14.84 35.39 -2.58
CA ALA A 477 14.44 34.54 -1.48
C ALA A 477 13.03 34.94 -1.00
N HIS A 478 12.22 33.97 -0.57
CA HIS A 478 10.91 34.25 0.00
C HIS A 478 11.01 34.51 1.51
N ASP A 479 10.01 35.16 2.10
CA ASP A 479 9.98 35.46 3.54
C ASP A 479 9.89 34.18 4.39
N ILE A 480 9.10 33.21 3.96
CA ILE A 480 8.93 31.93 4.65
C ILE A 480 10.05 30.99 4.27
N CYS A 481 10.86 30.56 5.23
CA CYS A 481 11.94 29.61 5.06
C CYS A 481 12.83 29.88 3.83
N PRO A 482 13.52 31.02 3.74
CA PRO A 482 14.21 31.52 2.54
C PRO A 482 15.25 30.56 1.97
N ARG A 483 15.76 29.64 2.76
CA ARG A 483 16.69 28.60 2.31
C ARG A 483 16.01 27.53 1.44
N TRP A 484 14.73 27.28 1.68
CA TRP A 484 13.94 26.29 0.96
C TRP A 484 13.06 26.87 -0.12
N ASN A 485 12.73 28.16 -0.01
CA ASN A 485 11.80 28.86 -0.89
C ASN A 485 12.49 30.05 -1.54
N TYR A 486 12.57 30.04 -2.86
CA TYR A 486 13.15 31.13 -3.64
C TYR A 486 12.64 31.09 -5.08
N SER A 487 12.70 32.24 -5.75
CA SER A 487 12.40 32.36 -7.18
C SER A 487 13.67 32.80 -7.94
N LEU A 488 13.78 32.29 -9.17
CA LEU A 488 14.78 32.72 -10.14
C LEU A 488 14.02 33.34 -11.33
N SER A 489 14.24 34.59 -11.63
CA SER A 489 13.64 35.27 -12.79
C SER A 489 14.62 35.29 -13.96
N SER A 490 14.12 35.39 -15.20
CA SER A 490 15.02 35.64 -16.34
C SER A 490 15.72 36.95 -16.19
N ARG A 491 16.99 36.97 -16.54
CA ARG A 491 17.78 38.22 -16.62
C ARG A 491 17.45 38.95 -17.95
N PRO A 492 17.49 40.28 -17.99
CA PRO A 492 17.36 40.98 -19.24
C PRO A 492 18.46 40.52 -20.22
N PRO A 493 18.14 40.44 -21.53
CA PRO A 493 19.17 40.16 -22.53
C PRO A 493 20.25 41.23 -22.43
N GLY A 494 21.50 40.77 -22.23
CA GLY A 494 22.67 41.65 -22.15
C GLY A 494 23.02 42.27 -23.48
#